data_dc4d75cbc2cc0c85f80e8d8bff4c7c9c
#
_entry.id   dc4d75cbc2cc0c85f80e8d8bff4c7c9c
#
_cell.length_a   1.000
_cell.length_b   1.000
_cell.length_c   1.000
_cell.angle_alpha   90.00
_cell.angle_beta   90.00
_cell.angle_gamma   90.00
#
_symmetry.space_group_name_H-M   'P 1'
#
loop_
_entity.id
_entity.type
_entity.pdbx_description
1 polymer ?
#
loop_
_entity_poly.entity_id
_entity_poly.type
_entity_poly.pdbx_seq_one_letter_code
_entity_poly.pdbx_strand_id
1 'polypeptide(L)'
;EAAEAVEKTVKKAVKETAEAAAETAEKAEKAVKKTAKAAAETAEKAAEAVSEAAAETVAKAAGAVKEAAAKVEKKAEAAAKPAAKKAKGAQADMKKLEGMPRMKRRYLDEVAPSMREKFNYKNVMQIPGLEKVIINMGLGSDKENPKGIEAAIKELGTIAGQKAVVTRAKKSVANFKVREGMSIGAKVTLRGDRMYYFVDKLFNIVLPRVRDFHGVSDKAFDGRGNYALGLKEQLIFPEINYDDIDKTRGMNIVFVTSAKTDEECKELLTQLGMPFVQG
;
A
#
# COMPACT_ATOMS: atom_id res chain seq x y z
N GLU A 1 11.22 21.18 -5.84
CA GLU A 1 12.44 21.46 -5.05
C GLU A 1 12.51 20.68 -3.74
N ALA A 2 11.42 20.63 -2.93
CA ALA A 2 11.43 19.88 -1.66
C ALA A 2 11.54 18.36 -1.85
N ALA A 3 10.91 17.79 -2.86
CA ALA A 3 10.96 16.36 -3.15
C ALA A 3 12.35 15.90 -3.65
N GLU A 4 13.01 16.75 -4.44
CA GLU A 4 14.39 16.50 -4.91
C GLU A 4 15.43 16.56 -3.79
N ALA A 5 15.22 17.44 -2.81
CA ALA A 5 16.09 17.55 -1.65
C ALA A 5 15.98 16.31 -0.73
N VAL A 6 14.78 15.77 -0.55
CA VAL A 6 14.56 14.54 0.22
C VAL A 6 15.16 13.33 -0.48
N GLU A 7 15.03 13.23 -1.80
CA GLU A 7 15.61 12.12 -2.56
C GLU A 7 17.14 12.14 -2.55
N LYS A 8 17.76 13.32 -2.61
CA LYS A 8 19.22 13.48 -2.47
C LYS A 8 19.72 13.13 -1.07
N THR A 9 18.98 13.51 -0.01
CA THR A 9 19.36 13.16 1.37
C THR A 9 19.22 11.67 1.64
N VAL A 10 18.17 11.02 1.14
CA VAL A 10 17.99 9.57 1.27
C VAL A 10 19.08 8.81 0.49
N LYS A 11 19.37 9.21 -0.75
CA LYS A 11 20.47 8.59 -1.53
C LYS A 11 21.83 8.77 -0.84
N LYS A 12 22.09 9.93 -0.22
CA LYS A 12 23.34 10.18 0.54
C LYS A 12 23.42 9.30 1.79
N ALA A 13 22.35 9.21 2.57
CA ALA A 13 22.29 8.37 3.77
C ALA A 13 22.46 6.87 3.45
N VAL A 14 21.84 6.39 2.37
CA VAL A 14 22.00 4.99 1.93
C VAL A 14 23.42 4.71 1.46
N LYS A 15 24.08 5.68 0.79
CA LYS A 15 25.47 5.54 0.36
C LYS A 15 26.43 5.53 1.56
N GLU A 16 26.25 6.43 2.52
CA GLU A 16 27.07 6.48 3.75
C GLU A 16 26.92 5.21 4.60
N THR A 17 25.70 4.67 4.73
CA THR A 17 25.50 3.40 5.45
C THR A 17 26.09 2.19 4.72
N ALA A 18 26.07 2.17 3.39
CA ALA A 18 26.71 1.13 2.60
C ALA A 18 28.24 1.20 2.69
N GLU A 19 28.83 2.40 2.63
CA GLU A 19 30.28 2.61 2.80
C GLU A 19 30.75 2.25 4.23
N ALA A 20 29.99 2.62 5.26
CA ALA A 20 30.30 2.24 6.64
C ALA A 20 30.21 0.72 6.87
N ALA A 21 29.26 0.03 6.24
CA ALA A 21 29.15 -1.42 6.30
C ALA A 21 30.30 -2.12 5.56
N ALA A 22 30.76 -1.58 4.43
CA ALA A 22 31.91 -2.10 3.69
C ALA A 22 33.22 -1.90 4.49
N GLU A 23 33.41 -0.74 5.12
CA GLU A 23 34.57 -0.46 5.93
C GLU A 23 34.67 -1.34 7.19
N THR A 24 33.52 -1.61 7.83
CA THR A 24 33.49 -2.54 8.98
C THR A 24 33.75 -3.98 8.57
N ALA A 25 33.31 -4.42 7.41
CA ALA A 25 33.58 -5.74 6.86
C ALA A 25 35.10 -5.89 6.52
N GLU A 26 35.67 -4.87 5.89
CA GLU A 26 37.12 -4.87 5.56
C GLU A 26 38.03 -4.85 6.81
N LYS A 27 37.63 -4.07 7.83
CA LYS A 27 38.37 -4.07 9.13
C LYS A 27 38.26 -5.42 9.84
N ALA A 28 37.10 -6.08 9.79
CA ALA A 28 36.91 -7.41 10.36
C ALA A 28 37.75 -8.46 9.62
N GLU A 29 37.82 -8.39 8.28
CA GLU A 29 38.65 -9.32 7.48
C GLU A 29 40.15 -9.12 7.72
N LYS A 30 40.62 -7.88 7.84
CA LYS A 30 42.02 -7.56 8.19
C LYS A 30 42.35 -8.01 9.61
N ALA A 31 41.45 -7.88 10.58
CA ALA A 31 41.67 -8.36 11.95
C ALA A 31 41.77 -9.89 12.00
N VAL A 32 40.91 -10.61 11.26
CA VAL A 32 40.96 -12.08 11.17
C VAL A 32 42.26 -12.56 10.51
N LYS A 33 42.70 -11.91 9.43
CA LYS A 33 44.00 -12.23 8.79
C LYS A 33 45.20 -11.96 9.70
N LYS A 34 45.17 -10.88 10.50
CA LYS A 34 46.22 -10.52 11.44
C LYS A 34 46.32 -11.51 12.60
N THR A 35 45.16 -11.96 13.14
CA THR A 35 45.13 -12.97 14.21
C THR A 35 45.55 -14.35 13.71
N ALA A 36 45.17 -14.72 12.48
CA ALA A 36 45.60 -15.98 11.87
C ALA A 36 47.12 -16.01 11.61
N LYS A 37 47.70 -14.88 11.16
CA LYS A 37 49.16 -14.77 10.95
C LYS A 37 49.96 -14.80 12.27
N ALA A 38 49.47 -14.14 13.31
CA ALA A 38 50.07 -14.15 14.63
C ALA A 38 49.99 -15.55 15.28
N ALA A 39 48.92 -16.29 15.07
CA ALA A 39 48.77 -17.67 15.53
C ALA A 39 49.71 -18.65 14.78
N ALA A 40 49.96 -18.42 13.49
CA ALA A 40 50.91 -19.20 12.72
C ALA A 40 52.38 -18.96 13.17
N GLU A 41 52.78 -17.68 13.39
CA GLU A 41 54.13 -17.33 13.88
C GLU A 41 54.40 -17.84 15.30
N THR A 42 53.41 -17.86 16.18
CA THR A 42 53.57 -18.43 17.54
C THR A 42 53.64 -19.96 17.52
N ALA A 43 52.95 -20.63 16.59
CA ALA A 43 53.03 -22.06 16.40
C ALA A 43 54.40 -22.50 15.82
N GLU A 44 54.97 -21.71 14.92
CA GLU A 44 56.31 -21.96 14.34
C GLU A 44 57.44 -21.80 15.36
N LYS A 45 57.39 -20.76 16.20
CA LYS A 45 58.36 -20.57 17.29
C LYS A 45 58.27 -21.59 18.43
N ALA A 46 57.07 -22.16 18.65
CA ALA A 46 56.90 -23.23 19.64
C ALA A 46 57.37 -24.60 19.12
N ALA A 47 57.41 -24.80 17.81
CA ALA A 47 57.84 -26.06 17.20
C ALA A 47 59.37 -26.24 17.25
N GLU A 48 60.15 -25.13 17.31
CA GLU A 48 61.64 -25.17 17.36
C GLU A 48 62.21 -25.46 18.78
N ALA A 49 61.38 -25.33 19.82
CA ALA A 49 61.81 -25.39 21.20
C ALA A 49 61.56 -26.71 21.96
N VAL A 50 60.86 -27.69 21.37
CA VAL A 50 60.41 -28.87 22.12
C VAL A 50 60.69 -30.18 21.38
N SER A 51 61.51 -31.06 22.07
CA SER A 51 61.89 -32.40 21.62
C SER A 51 60.71 -33.36 21.42
N GLU A 52 60.92 -34.46 20.67
CA GLU A 52 59.98 -35.45 20.10
C GLU A 52 58.77 -35.88 20.93
N ALA A 53 58.75 -35.70 22.25
CA ALA A 53 57.63 -36.08 23.10
C ALA A 53 56.42 -35.07 23.03
N ALA A 54 56.63 -33.86 22.47
CA ALA A 54 55.60 -32.84 22.34
C ALA A 54 54.92 -32.83 20.99
N ALA A 55 55.45 -33.55 20.00
CA ALA A 55 54.87 -33.59 18.64
C ALA A 55 53.43 -34.16 18.62
N GLU A 56 53.17 -35.14 19.47
CA GLU A 56 51.83 -35.75 19.54
C GLU A 56 50.76 -34.87 20.19
N THR A 57 51.19 -34.06 21.15
CA THR A 57 50.28 -33.08 21.83
C THR A 57 50.02 -31.86 20.93
N VAL A 58 51.03 -31.43 20.15
CA VAL A 58 50.88 -30.33 19.19
C VAL A 58 49.98 -30.72 18.01
N ALA A 59 50.11 -31.96 17.52
CA ALA A 59 49.19 -32.47 16.47
C ALA A 59 47.74 -32.52 16.92
N LYS A 60 47.50 -32.89 18.18
CA LYS A 60 46.15 -32.92 18.78
C LYS A 60 45.59 -31.51 19.01
N ALA A 61 46.42 -30.54 19.42
CA ALA A 61 46.08 -29.16 19.59
C ALA A 61 45.79 -28.47 18.22
N ALA A 62 46.60 -28.77 17.19
CA ALA A 62 46.38 -28.27 15.83
C ALA A 62 45.05 -28.79 15.22
N GLY A 63 44.69 -30.02 15.53
CA GLY A 63 43.36 -30.59 15.16
C GLY A 63 42.22 -29.85 15.85
N ALA A 64 42.32 -29.58 17.14
CA ALA A 64 41.31 -28.84 17.90
C ALA A 64 41.16 -27.37 17.43
N VAL A 65 42.27 -26.71 17.07
CA VAL A 65 42.24 -25.34 16.54
C VAL A 65 41.62 -25.30 15.12
N LYS A 66 41.91 -26.29 14.26
CA LYS A 66 41.23 -26.42 12.96
C LYS A 66 39.73 -26.65 13.10
N GLU A 67 39.30 -27.45 14.06
CA GLU A 67 37.89 -27.70 14.33
C GLU A 67 37.19 -26.49 14.93
N ALA A 68 37.87 -25.73 15.80
CA ALA A 68 37.36 -24.46 16.33
C ALA A 68 37.28 -23.39 15.23
N ALA A 69 38.25 -23.28 14.34
CA ALA A 69 38.22 -22.36 13.20
C ALA A 69 37.07 -22.68 12.24
N ALA A 70 36.87 -23.96 11.92
CA ALA A 70 35.74 -24.39 11.09
C ALA A 70 34.34 -24.13 11.75
N LYS A 71 34.26 -24.23 13.09
CA LYS A 71 33.04 -23.86 13.83
C LYS A 71 32.81 -22.34 13.84
N VAL A 72 33.88 -21.53 13.89
CA VAL A 72 33.79 -20.05 13.83
C VAL A 72 33.38 -19.61 12.41
N GLU A 73 33.96 -20.21 11.36
CA GLU A 73 33.56 -19.94 9.98
C GLU A 73 32.10 -20.31 9.71
N LYS A 74 31.63 -21.49 10.15
CA LYS A 74 30.24 -21.89 10.05
C LYS A 74 29.29 -20.96 10.84
N LYS A 75 29.74 -20.44 11.97
CA LYS A 75 28.97 -19.48 12.79
C LYS A 75 28.93 -18.08 12.17
N ALA A 76 30.00 -17.65 11.51
CA ALA A 76 30.09 -16.40 10.76
C ALA A 76 29.19 -16.47 9.48
N GLU A 77 29.23 -17.60 8.77
CA GLU A 77 28.37 -17.83 7.59
C GLU A 77 26.87 -17.95 7.95
N ALA A 78 26.55 -18.52 9.11
CA ALA A 78 25.20 -18.57 9.66
C ALA A 78 24.69 -17.19 10.11
N ALA A 79 25.57 -16.30 10.58
CA ALA A 79 25.23 -14.92 10.96
C ALA A 79 25.08 -13.98 9.73
N ALA A 80 25.78 -14.25 8.63
CA ALA A 80 25.68 -13.46 7.39
C ALA A 80 24.40 -13.76 6.58
N LYS A 81 23.85 -14.97 6.69
CA LYS A 81 22.61 -15.36 5.99
C LYS A 81 21.36 -14.56 6.36
N PRO A 82 21.09 -14.14 7.61
CA PRO A 82 19.94 -13.32 7.94
C PRO A 82 20.04 -11.86 7.45
N ALA A 83 21.24 -11.29 7.35
CA ALA A 83 21.45 -9.92 6.86
C ALA A 83 21.22 -9.82 5.34
N ALA A 84 21.69 -10.78 4.56
CA ALA A 84 21.47 -10.85 3.12
C ALA A 84 19.98 -11.12 2.76
N LYS A 85 19.26 -11.89 3.58
CA LYS A 85 17.81 -12.08 3.43
C LYS A 85 17.02 -10.81 3.75
N LYS A 86 17.40 -10.04 4.77
CA LYS A 86 16.76 -8.74 5.11
C LYS A 86 17.01 -7.70 4.01
N ALA A 87 18.21 -7.61 3.44
CA ALA A 87 18.52 -6.68 2.36
C ALA A 87 17.76 -7.02 1.05
N LYS A 88 17.67 -8.30 0.70
CA LYS A 88 16.85 -8.74 -0.46
C LYS A 88 15.35 -8.56 -0.22
N GLY A 89 14.86 -8.74 1.00
CA GLY A 89 13.48 -8.42 1.39
C GLY A 89 13.17 -6.93 1.24
N ALA A 90 14.01 -6.06 1.76
CA ALA A 90 13.85 -4.61 1.65
C ALA A 90 13.86 -4.10 0.20
N GLN A 91 14.72 -4.65 -0.67
CA GLN A 91 14.74 -4.31 -2.09
C GLN A 91 13.50 -4.83 -2.85
N ALA A 92 12.99 -6.00 -2.50
CA ALA A 92 11.75 -6.54 -3.06
C ALA A 92 10.53 -5.72 -2.61
N ASP A 93 10.52 -5.25 -1.37
CA ASP A 93 9.47 -4.40 -0.82
C ASP A 93 9.51 -3.00 -1.45
N MET A 94 10.67 -2.40 -1.68
CA MET A 94 10.83 -1.13 -2.40
C MET A 94 10.31 -1.23 -3.84
N LYS A 95 10.65 -2.29 -4.58
CA LYS A 95 10.16 -2.51 -5.95
C LYS A 95 8.66 -2.78 -6.01
N LYS A 96 8.08 -3.37 -4.96
CA LYS A 96 6.63 -3.57 -4.81
C LYS A 96 5.91 -2.26 -4.48
N LEU A 97 6.58 -1.32 -3.82
CA LEU A 97 6.06 0.01 -3.49
C LEU A 97 6.05 0.96 -4.70
N GLU A 98 6.95 0.81 -5.67
CA GLU A 98 7.00 1.67 -6.87
C GLU A 98 5.74 1.58 -7.75
N GLY A 99 5.08 0.41 -7.79
CA GLY A 99 3.83 0.21 -8.52
C GLY A 99 2.55 0.41 -7.69
N MET A 100 2.66 0.77 -6.42
CA MET A 100 1.52 0.85 -5.51
C MET A 100 0.85 2.23 -5.57
N PRO A 101 -0.50 2.32 -5.58
CA PRO A 101 -1.23 3.58 -5.51
C PRO A 101 -0.81 4.43 -4.31
N ARG A 102 -0.70 5.75 -4.50
CA ARG A 102 -0.31 6.70 -3.44
C ARG A 102 -1.20 6.58 -2.19
N MET A 103 -2.51 6.50 -2.37
CA MET A 103 -3.47 6.35 -1.26
C MET A 103 -3.34 5.02 -0.53
N LYS A 104 -3.00 3.94 -1.22
CA LYS A 104 -2.75 2.65 -0.58
C LYS A 104 -1.48 2.67 0.26
N ARG A 105 -0.45 3.36 -0.23
CA ARG A 105 0.79 3.59 0.52
C ARG A 105 0.52 4.42 1.76
N ARG A 106 -0.19 5.54 1.63
CA ARG A 106 -0.62 6.37 2.76
C ARG A 106 -1.42 5.60 3.80
N TYR A 107 -2.32 4.72 3.34
CA TYR A 107 -3.08 3.84 4.25
C TYR A 107 -2.16 2.94 5.08
N LEU A 108 -1.15 2.31 4.46
CA LEU A 108 -0.24 1.39 5.14
C LEU A 108 0.75 2.10 6.07
N ASP A 109 1.27 3.26 5.66
CA ASP A 109 2.36 3.94 6.34
C ASP A 109 1.85 4.87 7.46
N GLU A 110 0.73 5.56 7.25
CA GLU A 110 0.22 6.59 8.15
C GLU A 110 -1.10 6.18 8.84
N VAL A 111 -2.11 5.76 8.05
CA VAL A 111 -3.47 5.57 8.54
C VAL A 111 -3.59 4.34 9.45
N ALA A 112 -3.05 3.21 9.03
CA ALA A 112 -3.17 1.96 9.79
C ALA A 112 -2.51 2.02 11.17
N PRO A 113 -1.28 2.58 11.35
CA PRO A 113 -0.69 2.79 12.67
C PRO A 113 -1.52 3.75 13.54
N SER A 114 -1.96 4.90 13.00
CA SER A 114 -2.76 5.89 13.70
C SER A 114 -4.10 5.33 14.18
N MET A 115 -4.80 4.58 13.33
CA MET A 115 -6.05 3.90 13.69
C MET A 115 -5.85 2.87 14.80
N ARG A 116 -4.72 2.14 14.76
CA ARG A 116 -4.39 1.16 15.80
C ARG A 116 -4.22 1.82 17.17
N GLU A 117 -3.54 2.95 17.22
CA GLU A 117 -3.32 3.71 18.46
C GLU A 117 -4.63 4.33 18.98
N LYS A 118 -5.42 4.96 18.10
CA LYS A 118 -6.66 5.65 18.47
C LYS A 118 -7.74 4.70 19.03
N PHE A 119 -7.91 3.54 18.40
CA PHE A 119 -8.94 2.56 18.79
C PHE A 119 -8.40 1.37 19.58
N ASN A 120 -7.10 1.35 19.93
CA ASN A 120 -6.44 0.31 20.72
C ASN A 120 -6.66 -1.12 20.18
N TYR A 121 -6.56 -1.32 18.85
CA TYR A 121 -6.71 -2.64 18.26
C TYR A 121 -5.60 -3.60 18.69
N LYS A 122 -5.99 -4.76 19.21
CA LYS A 122 -5.06 -5.83 19.65
C LYS A 122 -4.37 -6.51 18.48
N ASN A 123 -5.07 -6.64 17.33
CA ASN A 123 -4.58 -7.34 16.16
C ASN A 123 -4.60 -6.39 14.95
N VAL A 124 -3.54 -6.44 14.14
CA VAL A 124 -3.42 -5.68 12.89
C VAL A 124 -4.57 -5.98 11.91
N MET A 125 -5.10 -7.21 11.91
CA MET A 125 -6.22 -7.59 11.05
C MET A 125 -7.58 -7.01 11.47
N GLN A 126 -7.66 -6.36 12.64
CA GLN A 126 -8.87 -5.66 13.09
C GLN A 126 -8.96 -4.22 12.57
N ILE A 127 -7.84 -3.69 12.08
CA ILE A 127 -7.77 -2.31 11.58
C ILE A 127 -8.70 -2.19 10.37
N PRO A 128 -9.64 -1.23 10.39
CA PRO A 128 -10.56 -1.04 9.28
C PRO A 128 -9.84 -0.57 8.01
N GLY A 129 -10.27 -1.08 6.88
CA GLY A 129 -9.75 -0.73 5.56
C GLY A 129 -10.88 -0.61 4.54
N LEU A 130 -10.58 0.00 3.38
CA LEU A 130 -11.50 0.04 2.26
C LEU A 130 -11.56 -1.34 1.58
N GLU A 131 -12.76 -1.92 1.48
CA GLU A 131 -12.98 -3.17 0.75
C GLU A 131 -13.32 -2.94 -0.72
N LYS A 132 -14.24 -2.02 -0.98
CA LYS A 132 -14.72 -1.68 -2.32
C LYS A 132 -15.34 -0.29 -2.34
N VAL A 133 -15.31 0.33 -3.52
CA VAL A 133 -16.08 1.54 -3.84
C VAL A 133 -17.07 1.20 -4.93
N ILE A 134 -18.33 1.54 -4.71
CA ILE A 134 -19.42 1.29 -5.65
C ILE A 134 -19.89 2.63 -6.19
N ILE A 135 -19.84 2.80 -7.50
CA ILE A 135 -20.38 3.97 -8.18
C ILE A 135 -21.67 3.53 -8.85
N ASN A 136 -22.76 4.21 -8.54
CA ASN A 136 -24.08 3.93 -9.11
C ASN A 136 -24.66 5.18 -9.76
N MET A 137 -25.14 5.05 -10.98
CA MET A 137 -25.84 6.10 -11.72
C MET A 137 -27.27 5.65 -11.98
N GLY A 138 -28.23 6.41 -11.47
CA GLY A 138 -29.65 6.15 -11.70
C GLY A 138 -30.09 6.75 -13.04
N LEU A 139 -30.61 5.93 -13.96
CA LEU A 139 -31.06 6.33 -15.30
C LEU A 139 -32.57 6.21 -15.44
N GLY A 140 -33.30 6.32 -14.34
CA GLY A 140 -34.76 6.20 -14.32
C GLY A 140 -35.50 7.22 -15.19
N SER A 141 -34.93 8.40 -15.42
CA SER A 141 -35.48 9.43 -16.32
C SER A 141 -35.25 9.11 -17.79
N ASP A 142 -34.24 8.34 -18.13
CA ASP A 142 -33.81 8.04 -19.50
C ASP A 142 -34.17 6.60 -19.92
N LYS A 143 -35.03 5.92 -19.14
CA LYS A 143 -35.44 4.51 -19.35
C LYS A 143 -36.04 4.22 -20.72
N GLU A 144 -36.67 5.22 -21.35
CA GLU A 144 -37.29 5.13 -22.68
C GLU A 144 -36.26 5.42 -23.80
N ASN A 145 -35.09 5.98 -23.48
CA ASN A 145 -34.06 6.33 -24.45
C ASN A 145 -32.83 5.38 -24.31
N PRO A 146 -32.73 4.32 -25.13
CA PRO A 146 -31.62 3.39 -25.06
C PRO A 146 -30.28 4.03 -25.37
N LYS A 147 -30.21 5.03 -26.26
CA LYS A 147 -29.01 5.75 -26.60
C LYS A 147 -28.45 6.54 -25.39
N GLY A 148 -29.36 7.20 -24.62
CA GLY A 148 -28.97 7.92 -23.41
C GLY A 148 -28.42 6.97 -22.31
N ILE A 149 -28.94 5.74 -22.23
CA ILE A 149 -28.41 4.72 -21.31
C ILE A 149 -27.03 4.25 -21.74
N GLU A 150 -26.80 4.03 -23.05
CA GLU A 150 -25.49 3.63 -23.57
C GLU A 150 -24.43 4.74 -23.37
N ALA A 151 -24.80 6.01 -23.60
CA ALA A 151 -23.94 7.15 -23.31
C ALA A 151 -23.54 7.19 -21.83
N ALA A 152 -24.50 7.09 -20.92
CA ALA A 152 -24.24 7.06 -19.48
C ALA A 152 -23.35 5.88 -19.04
N ILE A 153 -23.50 4.70 -19.66
CA ILE A 153 -22.64 3.54 -19.40
C ILE A 153 -21.21 3.82 -19.86
N LYS A 154 -21.04 4.46 -21.02
CA LYS A 154 -19.73 4.84 -21.55
C LYS A 154 -19.07 5.88 -20.65
N GLU A 155 -19.78 6.94 -20.27
CA GLU A 155 -19.30 7.98 -19.35
C GLU A 155 -18.85 7.37 -18.01
N LEU A 156 -19.68 6.53 -17.39
CA LEU A 156 -19.35 5.86 -16.14
C LEU A 156 -18.15 4.93 -16.29
N GLY A 157 -18.03 4.27 -17.44
CA GLY A 157 -16.86 3.46 -17.76
C GLY A 157 -15.58 4.27 -17.86
N THR A 158 -15.61 5.46 -18.45
CA THR A 158 -14.49 6.40 -18.54
C THR A 158 -14.08 6.91 -17.15
N ILE A 159 -15.05 7.34 -16.33
CA ILE A 159 -14.81 7.80 -14.95
C ILE A 159 -14.13 6.71 -14.11
N ALA A 160 -14.66 5.49 -14.18
CA ALA A 160 -14.22 4.39 -13.33
C ALA A 160 -12.97 3.65 -13.85
N GLY A 161 -12.63 3.83 -15.13
CA GLY A 161 -11.59 3.04 -15.80
C GLY A 161 -11.95 1.55 -15.91
N GLN A 162 -13.25 1.21 -15.79
CA GLN A 162 -13.78 -0.15 -15.84
C GLN A 162 -15.17 -0.16 -16.46
N LYS A 163 -15.46 -1.18 -17.28
CA LYS A 163 -16.77 -1.33 -17.93
C LYS A 163 -17.90 -1.36 -16.89
N ALA A 164 -18.88 -0.48 -17.07
CA ALA A 164 -20.04 -0.43 -16.20
C ALA A 164 -21.01 -1.60 -16.47
N VAL A 165 -21.68 -2.06 -15.42
CA VAL A 165 -22.71 -3.10 -15.47
C VAL A 165 -24.07 -2.44 -15.45
N VAL A 166 -24.91 -2.77 -16.42
CA VAL A 166 -26.31 -2.30 -16.49
C VAL A 166 -27.13 -2.95 -15.39
N THR A 167 -27.85 -2.14 -14.62
CA THR A 167 -28.81 -2.63 -13.63
C THR A 167 -30.20 -2.67 -14.23
N ARG A 168 -30.84 -3.84 -14.15
CA ARG A 168 -32.17 -4.09 -14.70
C ARG A 168 -33.22 -4.21 -13.61
N ALA A 169 -34.47 -3.82 -13.95
CA ALA A 169 -35.61 -3.97 -13.05
C ALA A 169 -35.90 -5.44 -12.76
N LYS A 170 -36.11 -5.77 -11.49
CA LYS A 170 -36.45 -7.12 -11.04
C LYS A 170 -37.96 -7.37 -11.06
N LYS A 171 -38.80 -6.32 -10.98
CA LYS A 171 -40.27 -6.38 -10.95
C LYS A 171 -40.83 -5.24 -11.76
N SER A 172 -42.00 -5.47 -12.36
CA SER A 172 -42.77 -4.44 -13.04
C SER A 172 -43.51 -3.58 -12.00
N VAL A 173 -43.39 -2.24 -12.11
CA VAL A 173 -44.08 -1.27 -11.24
C VAL A 173 -44.75 -0.22 -12.10
N ALA A 174 -46.08 -0.21 -12.10
CA ALA A 174 -46.91 0.66 -12.97
C ALA A 174 -46.70 2.15 -12.67
N ASN A 175 -46.63 2.54 -11.40
CA ASN A 175 -46.43 3.94 -10.98
C ASN A 175 -45.14 4.57 -11.54
N PHE A 176 -44.09 3.78 -11.68
CA PHE A 176 -42.81 4.24 -12.23
C PHE A 176 -42.67 3.92 -13.73
N LYS A 177 -43.69 3.39 -14.38
CA LYS A 177 -43.65 2.95 -15.79
C LYS A 177 -42.47 2.04 -16.09
N VAL A 178 -42.15 1.12 -15.17
CA VAL A 178 -41.01 0.19 -15.26
C VAL A 178 -41.54 -1.22 -15.49
N ARG A 179 -41.01 -1.91 -16.51
CA ARG A 179 -41.26 -3.33 -16.78
C ARG A 179 -40.08 -4.17 -16.33
N GLU A 180 -40.32 -5.42 -16.00
CA GLU A 180 -39.28 -6.39 -15.69
C GLU A 180 -38.27 -6.51 -16.85
N GLY A 181 -36.97 -6.58 -16.51
CA GLY A 181 -35.86 -6.62 -17.49
C GLY A 181 -35.44 -5.27 -18.06
N MET A 182 -36.20 -4.19 -17.84
CA MET A 182 -35.86 -2.84 -18.30
C MET A 182 -34.60 -2.32 -17.65
N SER A 183 -33.71 -1.65 -18.41
CA SER A 183 -32.51 -1.02 -17.90
C SER A 183 -32.86 0.25 -17.12
N ILE A 184 -32.46 0.35 -15.83
CA ILE A 184 -32.82 1.46 -14.95
C ILE A 184 -31.60 2.25 -14.49
N GLY A 185 -30.42 1.68 -14.62
CA GLY A 185 -29.22 2.34 -14.17
C GLY A 185 -27.95 1.60 -14.58
N ALA A 186 -26.83 2.16 -14.19
CA ALA A 186 -25.53 1.56 -14.36
C ALA A 186 -24.74 1.59 -13.04
N LYS A 187 -23.94 0.56 -12.79
CA LYS A 187 -23.06 0.51 -11.62
C LYS A 187 -21.69 0.00 -11.97
N VAL A 188 -20.70 0.47 -11.22
CA VAL A 188 -19.33 -0.05 -11.23
C VAL A 188 -18.92 -0.37 -9.80
N THR A 189 -18.23 -1.49 -9.62
CA THR A 189 -17.63 -1.86 -8.33
C THR A 189 -16.12 -1.91 -8.49
N LEU A 190 -15.43 -1.03 -7.80
CA LEU A 190 -13.97 -0.93 -7.79
C LEU A 190 -13.40 -1.61 -6.56
N ARG A 191 -12.30 -2.35 -6.74
CA ARG A 191 -11.54 -3.03 -5.67
C ARG A 191 -10.05 -2.94 -5.92
N GLY A 192 -9.26 -3.20 -4.85
CA GLY A 192 -7.80 -3.23 -4.93
C GLY A 192 -7.20 -1.90 -5.38
N ASP A 193 -6.19 -1.95 -6.22
CA ASP A 193 -5.44 -0.75 -6.61
C ASP A 193 -6.27 0.26 -7.40
N ARG A 194 -7.18 -0.20 -8.27
CA ARG A 194 -8.10 0.68 -9.01
C ARG A 194 -9.01 1.48 -8.09
N MET A 195 -9.45 0.90 -6.99
CA MET A 195 -10.23 1.58 -5.96
C MET A 195 -9.44 2.74 -5.35
N TYR A 196 -8.17 2.51 -4.98
CA TYR A 196 -7.33 3.55 -4.39
C TYR A 196 -7.00 4.68 -5.37
N TYR A 197 -6.79 4.39 -6.65
CA TYR A 197 -6.63 5.42 -7.69
C TYR A 197 -7.89 6.27 -7.85
N PHE A 198 -9.07 5.63 -7.83
CA PHE A 198 -10.32 6.36 -7.89
C PHE A 198 -10.55 7.24 -6.66
N VAL A 199 -10.26 6.74 -5.46
CA VAL A 199 -10.38 7.50 -4.20
C VAL A 199 -9.43 8.70 -4.20
N ASP A 200 -8.19 8.53 -4.63
CA ASP A 200 -7.21 9.61 -4.75
C ASP A 200 -7.69 10.72 -5.69
N LYS A 201 -8.18 10.33 -6.87
CA LYS A 201 -8.79 11.26 -7.83
C LYS A 201 -10.00 11.99 -7.25
N LEU A 202 -10.90 11.25 -6.59
CA LEU A 202 -12.13 11.80 -6.02
C LEU A 202 -11.83 12.85 -4.95
N PHE A 203 -10.96 12.56 -3.99
CA PHE A 203 -10.70 13.45 -2.86
C PHE A 203 -9.87 14.67 -3.25
N ASN A 204 -8.88 14.50 -4.10
CA ASN A 204 -7.91 15.56 -4.41
C ASN A 204 -8.28 16.38 -5.65
N ILE A 205 -9.04 15.84 -6.60
CA ILE A 205 -9.34 16.50 -7.88
C ILE A 205 -10.82 16.80 -8.01
N VAL A 206 -11.69 15.80 -7.78
CA VAL A 206 -13.12 15.91 -8.10
C VAL A 206 -13.87 16.73 -7.05
N LEU A 207 -13.71 16.44 -5.75
CA LEU A 207 -14.42 17.15 -4.69
C LEU A 207 -14.12 18.66 -4.67
N PRO A 208 -12.88 19.15 -4.82
CA PRO A 208 -12.60 20.57 -4.88
C PRO A 208 -13.23 21.29 -6.09
N ARG A 209 -13.58 20.56 -7.14
CA ARG A 209 -14.24 21.11 -8.35
C ARG A 209 -15.75 21.17 -8.25
N VAL A 210 -16.32 20.62 -7.18
CA VAL A 210 -17.79 20.72 -6.95
C VAL A 210 -18.14 22.17 -6.74
N ARG A 211 -19.18 22.62 -7.43
CA ARG A 211 -19.70 24.00 -7.26
C ARG A 211 -20.20 24.17 -5.84
N ASP A 212 -19.85 25.28 -5.19
CA ASP A 212 -20.24 25.63 -3.81
C ASP A 212 -19.90 24.51 -2.79
N PHE A 213 -18.68 23.97 -2.89
CA PHE A 213 -18.27 22.89 -2.02
C PHE A 213 -17.92 23.41 -0.62
N HIS A 214 -18.74 23.01 0.37
CA HIS A 214 -18.55 23.33 1.78
C HIS A 214 -18.10 22.13 2.63
N GLY A 215 -17.73 21.04 2.00
CA GLY A 215 -17.40 19.78 2.66
C GLY A 215 -18.50 18.72 2.45
N VAL A 216 -18.19 17.51 2.89
CA VAL A 216 -19.06 16.35 2.74
C VAL A 216 -19.81 16.12 4.06
N SER A 217 -21.11 15.80 4.00
CA SER A 217 -21.93 15.56 5.19
C SER A 217 -21.41 14.40 6.02
N ASP A 218 -21.38 14.57 7.33
CA ASP A 218 -21.01 13.52 8.29
C ASP A 218 -22.17 12.60 8.71
N LYS A 219 -23.39 12.83 8.16
CA LYS A 219 -24.60 12.07 8.48
C LYS A 219 -24.97 10.98 7.49
N ALA A 220 -24.15 10.75 6.46
CA ALA A 220 -24.44 9.82 5.38
C ALA A 220 -23.84 8.42 5.59
N PHE A 221 -23.67 8.02 6.84
CA PHE A 221 -23.29 6.66 7.25
C PHE A 221 -24.51 5.75 7.38
N ASP A 222 -24.32 4.45 7.22
CA ASP A 222 -25.40 3.44 7.25
C ASP A 222 -25.59 2.74 8.60
N GLY A 223 -24.85 3.12 9.64
CA GLY A 223 -24.84 2.46 10.95
C GLY A 223 -23.99 1.19 11.01
N ARG A 224 -23.31 0.83 9.91
CA ARG A 224 -22.45 -0.36 9.78
C ARG A 224 -21.06 -0.07 9.25
N GLY A 225 -20.63 1.18 9.37
CA GLY A 225 -19.32 1.60 8.92
C GLY A 225 -19.16 1.76 7.40
N ASN A 226 -20.24 1.96 6.65
CA ASN A 226 -20.19 2.34 5.25
C ASN A 226 -20.65 3.78 5.06
N TYR A 227 -20.14 4.43 4.02
CA TYR A 227 -20.44 5.83 3.73
C TYR A 227 -20.96 6.02 2.31
N ALA A 228 -21.99 6.84 2.14
CA ALA A 228 -22.61 7.13 0.84
C ALA A 228 -22.48 8.62 0.49
N LEU A 229 -21.85 8.92 -0.64
CA LEU A 229 -21.68 10.26 -1.19
C LEU A 229 -22.53 10.43 -2.43
N GLY A 230 -23.42 11.44 -2.45
CA GLY A 230 -24.18 11.83 -3.63
C GLY A 230 -23.50 12.99 -4.38
N LEU A 231 -23.24 12.82 -5.66
CA LEU A 231 -22.81 13.87 -6.57
C LEU A 231 -23.95 14.24 -7.51
N LYS A 232 -24.18 15.54 -7.69
CA LYS A 232 -25.29 16.04 -8.53
C LYS A 232 -24.96 15.98 -10.02
N GLU A 233 -23.67 16.14 -10.37
CA GLU A 233 -23.24 16.32 -11.76
C GLU A 233 -22.02 15.44 -12.08
N GLN A 234 -22.01 14.80 -13.27
CA GLN A 234 -20.86 14.04 -13.74
C GLN A 234 -19.75 14.93 -14.33
N LEU A 235 -20.05 16.20 -14.66
CA LEU A 235 -19.10 17.18 -15.22
C LEU A 235 -17.91 17.50 -14.32
N ILE A 236 -18.02 17.19 -13.05
CA ILE A 236 -16.96 17.42 -12.05
C ILE A 236 -15.71 16.57 -12.36
N PHE A 237 -15.90 15.44 -13.06
CA PHE A 237 -14.81 14.55 -13.44
C PHE A 237 -14.05 15.08 -14.64
N PRO A 238 -12.72 15.20 -14.57
CA PRO A 238 -11.90 15.80 -15.64
C PRO A 238 -11.86 14.97 -16.94
N GLU A 239 -12.26 13.69 -16.86
CA GLU A 239 -12.27 12.78 -18.00
C GLU A 239 -13.47 12.97 -18.93
N ILE A 240 -14.44 13.77 -18.51
CA ILE A 240 -15.66 14.01 -19.26
C ILE A 240 -15.61 15.40 -19.86
N ASN A 241 -15.71 15.49 -21.18
CA ASN A 241 -15.84 16.75 -21.90
C ASN A 241 -17.31 17.19 -21.93
N TYR A 242 -17.53 18.49 -21.85
CA TYR A 242 -18.86 19.08 -21.88
C TYR A 242 -19.62 18.79 -23.21
N ASP A 243 -18.90 18.76 -24.30
CA ASP A 243 -19.44 18.57 -25.65
C ASP A 243 -19.97 17.14 -25.90
N ASP A 244 -19.48 16.16 -25.12
CA ASP A 244 -19.87 14.74 -25.28
C ASP A 244 -21.10 14.37 -24.45
N ILE A 245 -21.68 15.31 -23.71
CA ILE A 245 -22.75 15.03 -22.74
C ILE A 245 -24.12 15.42 -23.30
N ASP A 246 -25.03 14.44 -23.37
CA ASP A 246 -26.44 14.69 -23.73
C ASP A 246 -27.21 15.34 -22.58
N LYS A 247 -26.94 14.93 -21.32
CA LYS A 247 -27.68 15.34 -20.14
C LYS A 247 -26.84 15.23 -18.88
N THR A 248 -27.01 16.23 -18.00
CA THR A 248 -26.42 16.18 -16.66
C THR A 248 -27.09 15.10 -15.82
N ARG A 249 -26.28 14.18 -15.25
CA ARG A 249 -26.71 13.06 -14.43
C ARG A 249 -25.98 13.04 -13.11
N GLY A 250 -26.73 12.79 -12.04
CA GLY A 250 -26.16 12.55 -10.72
C GLY A 250 -25.67 11.12 -10.55
N MET A 251 -24.80 10.92 -9.58
CA MET A 251 -24.30 9.60 -9.21
C MET A 251 -24.13 9.47 -7.70
N ASN A 252 -24.25 8.24 -7.21
CA ASN A 252 -23.98 7.89 -5.82
C ASN A 252 -22.71 7.06 -5.75
N ILE A 253 -21.81 7.45 -4.85
CA ILE A 253 -20.55 6.76 -4.58
C ILE A 253 -20.64 6.20 -3.18
N VAL A 254 -20.57 4.88 -3.04
CA VAL A 254 -20.65 4.19 -1.75
C VAL A 254 -19.29 3.59 -1.43
N PHE A 255 -18.73 4.01 -0.29
CA PHE A 255 -17.52 3.47 0.28
C PHE A 255 -17.91 2.34 1.23
N VAL A 256 -17.50 1.14 0.90
CA VAL A 256 -17.70 -0.03 1.77
C VAL A 256 -16.38 -0.32 2.46
N THR A 257 -16.43 -0.30 3.79
CA THR A 257 -15.27 -0.54 4.64
C THR A 257 -15.44 -1.81 5.47
N SER A 258 -14.35 -2.27 6.08
CA SER A 258 -14.39 -3.34 7.07
C SER A 258 -14.60 -2.85 8.51
N ALA A 259 -14.86 -1.54 8.69
CA ALA A 259 -15.21 -0.95 9.97
C ALA A 259 -16.51 -1.53 10.53
N LYS A 260 -16.62 -1.62 11.84
CA LYS A 260 -17.84 -2.10 12.51
C LYS A 260 -18.74 -0.95 12.93
N THR A 261 -18.17 0.21 13.19
CA THR A 261 -18.87 1.42 13.63
C THR A 261 -18.67 2.56 12.66
N ASP A 262 -19.59 3.51 12.66
CA ASP A 262 -19.51 4.70 11.81
C ASP A 262 -18.38 5.64 12.22
N GLU A 263 -18.01 5.65 13.50
CA GLU A 263 -16.90 6.42 14.04
C GLU A 263 -15.55 5.94 13.47
N GLU A 264 -15.35 4.61 13.42
CA GLU A 264 -14.16 4.01 12.81
C GLU A 264 -14.07 4.36 11.33
N CYS A 265 -15.21 4.29 10.61
CA CYS A 265 -15.26 4.65 9.19
C CYS A 265 -15.00 6.15 8.96
N LYS A 266 -15.60 7.03 9.77
CA LYS A 266 -15.40 8.48 9.69
C LYS A 266 -13.93 8.82 9.86
N GLU A 267 -13.29 8.26 10.87
CA GLU A 267 -11.87 8.46 11.13
C GLU A 267 -10.99 7.95 9.99
N LEU A 268 -11.27 6.75 9.50
CA LEU A 268 -10.55 6.17 8.35
C LEU A 268 -10.62 7.08 7.12
N LEU A 269 -11.81 7.56 6.76
CA LEU A 269 -12.01 8.43 5.61
C LEU A 269 -11.37 9.81 5.81
N THR A 270 -11.43 10.36 7.03
CA THR A 270 -10.78 11.63 7.39
C THR A 270 -9.27 11.54 7.21
N GLN A 271 -8.64 10.49 7.73
CA GLN A 271 -7.20 10.28 7.59
C GLN A 271 -6.77 10.00 6.14
N LEU A 272 -7.63 9.40 5.33
CA LEU A 272 -7.42 9.27 3.89
C LEU A 272 -7.56 10.63 3.15
N GLY A 273 -8.07 11.67 3.80
CA GLY A 273 -8.16 13.02 3.23
C GLY A 273 -9.55 13.41 2.74
N MET A 274 -10.61 12.74 3.21
CA MET A 274 -11.99 13.15 2.88
C MET A 274 -12.36 14.42 3.65
N PRO A 275 -12.77 15.50 2.96
CA PRO A 275 -13.11 16.78 3.57
C PRO A 275 -14.53 16.76 4.14
N PHE A 276 -14.70 16.29 5.37
CA PHE A 276 -15.97 16.40 6.07
C PHE A 276 -16.25 17.84 6.51
N VAL A 277 -17.53 18.22 6.57
CA VAL A 277 -17.95 19.50 7.19
C VAL A 277 -17.56 19.45 8.65
N GLN A 278 -16.77 20.42 9.08
CA GLN A 278 -16.52 20.64 10.52
C GLN A 278 -17.76 21.30 11.09
N GLY A 279 -18.51 20.55 11.91
CA GLY A 279 -19.71 21.05 12.58
C GLY A 279 -19.39 21.99 13.72
#